data_51964a6df7d80da597024c2110c55b7f
#
_entry.id   51964a6df7d80da597024c2110c55b7f
#
_cell.length_a   1.000
_cell.length_b   1.000
_cell.length_c   1.000
_cell.angle_alpha   90.00
_cell.angle_beta   90.00
_cell.angle_gamma   90.00
#
_symmetry.space_group_name_H-M   'P 1'
#
loop_
_entity.id
_entity.type
_entity.pdbx_description
1 polymer ?
#
loop_
_entity_poly.entity_id
_entity_poly.type
_entity_poly.pdbx_seq_one_letter_code
_entity_poly.pdbx_strand_id
1 'polypeptide(L)'
;IGIYWPLKNEIDIRGLNDTYSLALPRCGKNKKLFYCKWDDKQLTKDSQGILAPNPSLEIRYEEISMIFIPCLSVDKNLIRLGYGGGYFDKLREDKNWRNIPCIGLLTSNCVSKVPLPKAAWDIPLTGFITEKEISV
;
A
#
# COMPACT_ATOMS: atom_id res chain seq x y z
N ILE A 1 -1.58 -8.66 -7.54
CA ILE A 1 -0.72 -7.83 -6.69
C ILE A 1 -1.33 -6.45 -6.56
N GLY A 2 -1.55 -6.02 -5.32
CA GLY A 2 -1.95 -4.66 -5.03
C GLY A 2 -0.73 -3.74 -5.04
N ILE A 3 -0.84 -2.62 -5.76
CA ILE A 3 0.16 -1.56 -5.73
C ILE A 3 -0.51 -0.25 -5.38
N TYR A 4 0.13 0.86 -5.61
CA TYR A 4 -0.42 2.19 -5.40
C TYR A 4 -0.11 3.09 -6.58
N TRP A 5 -0.91 4.14 -6.77
CA TRP A 5 -0.59 5.19 -7.72
C TRP A 5 0.42 6.13 -7.06
N PRO A 6 1.65 6.23 -7.57
CA PRO A 6 2.70 6.95 -6.86
C PRO A 6 2.42 8.45 -6.81
N LEU A 7 2.57 9.03 -5.63
CA LEU A 7 2.63 10.46 -5.43
C LEU A 7 4.06 10.94 -5.67
N LYS A 8 4.26 12.26 -5.65
CA LYS A 8 5.58 12.86 -5.78
C LYS A 8 6.52 12.27 -4.71
N ASN A 9 7.69 11.84 -5.10
CA ASN A 9 8.74 11.24 -4.26
C ASN A 9 8.44 9.81 -3.78
N GLU A 10 7.34 9.21 -4.19
CA GLU A 10 7.10 7.80 -3.94
C GLU A 10 7.71 6.93 -5.03
N ILE A 11 8.09 5.72 -4.66
CA ILE A 11 8.67 4.76 -5.61
C ILE A 11 7.58 4.31 -6.60
N ASP A 12 7.89 4.41 -7.87
CA ASP A 12 6.96 4.03 -8.94
C ASP A 12 7.22 2.60 -9.39
N ILE A 13 6.25 1.72 -9.12
CA ILE A 13 6.29 0.32 -9.52
C ILE A 13 5.21 -0.04 -10.54
N ARG A 14 4.60 0.96 -11.20
CA ARG A 14 3.55 0.73 -12.19
C ARG A 14 4.01 -0.13 -13.36
N GLY A 15 5.31 -0.13 -13.66
CA GLY A 15 5.89 -0.98 -14.70
C GLY A 15 5.70 -2.48 -14.49
N LEU A 16 5.37 -2.92 -13.28
CA LEU A 16 5.03 -4.31 -13.03
C LEU A 16 3.79 -4.78 -13.80
N ASN A 17 2.99 -3.84 -14.32
CA ASN A 17 1.82 -4.14 -15.14
C ASN A 17 2.15 -4.93 -16.41
N ASP A 18 3.39 -4.82 -16.90
CA ASP A 18 3.83 -5.58 -18.08
C ASP A 18 3.95 -7.08 -17.80
N THR A 19 4.10 -7.48 -16.54
CA THR A 19 4.37 -8.87 -16.15
C THR A 19 3.29 -9.45 -15.25
N TYR A 20 2.66 -8.64 -14.42
CA TYR A 20 1.72 -9.10 -13.39
C TYR A 20 0.35 -8.44 -13.52
N SER A 21 -0.68 -9.15 -13.10
CA SER A 21 -2.00 -8.57 -12.89
C SER A 21 -1.95 -7.69 -11.64
N LEU A 22 -2.27 -6.41 -11.81
CA LEU A 22 -2.21 -5.43 -10.75
C LEU A 22 -3.59 -4.93 -10.34
N ALA A 23 -3.68 -4.50 -9.09
CA ALA A 23 -4.81 -3.77 -8.56
C ALA A 23 -4.33 -2.45 -7.95
N LEU A 24 -5.13 -1.41 -8.09
CA LEU A 24 -4.87 -0.11 -7.52
C LEU A 24 -5.89 0.20 -6.43
N PRO A 25 -5.48 0.87 -5.35
CA PRO A 25 -6.39 1.26 -4.28
C PRO A 25 -7.24 2.44 -4.70
N ARG A 26 -8.47 2.44 -4.21
CA ARG A 26 -9.39 3.57 -4.36
C ARG A 26 -9.86 4.00 -2.98
N CYS A 27 -9.67 5.26 -2.67
CA CYS A 27 -10.14 5.86 -1.43
C CYS A 27 -11.62 6.23 -1.57
N GLY A 28 -12.43 5.73 -0.64
CA GLY A 28 -13.84 6.03 -0.54
C GLY A 28 -14.16 6.90 0.67
N LYS A 29 -15.43 6.98 1.03
CA LYS A 29 -15.92 7.71 2.19
C LYS A 29 -15.49 7.02 3.50
N ASN A 30 -15.40 7.80 4.59
CA ASN A 30 -15.09 7.30 5.94
C ASN A 30 -13.76 6.54 6.00
N LYS A 31 -12.75 7.01 5.28
CA LYS A 31 -11.42 6.40 5.19
C LYS A 31 -11.45 4.96 4.65
N LYS A 32 -12.50 4.57 3.96
CA LYS A 32 -12.57 3.26 3.33
C LYS A 32 -11.55 3.20 2.20
N LEU A 33 -10.76 2.13 2.17
CA LEU A 33 -9.84 1.81 1.08
C LEU A 33 -10.26 0.46 0.51
N PHE A 34 -10.33 0.38 -0.81
CA PHE A 34 -10.61 -0.88 -1.49
C PHE A 34 -9.81 -0.94 -2.77
N TYR A 35 -9.46 -2.16 -3.19
CA TYR A 35 -8.65 -2.39 -4.38
C TYR A 35 -9.54 -2.69 -5.57
N CYS A 36 -9.16 -2.13 -6.72
CA CYS A 36 -9.84 -2.35 -7.99
C CYS A 36 -8.85 -2.89 -9.01
N LYS A 37 -9.29 -3.83 -9.83
CA LYS A 37 -8.46 -4.37 -10.90
C LYS A 37 -8.03 -3.25 -11.86
N TRP A 38 -6.74 -3.21 -12.17
CA TRP A 38 -6.21 -2.28 -13.16
C TRP A 38 -6.21 -2.96 -14.54
N ASP A 39 -7.20 -2.61 -15.36
CA ASP A 39 -7.49 -3.25 -16.65
C ASP A 39 -7.14 -2.36 -17.85
N ASP A 40 -6.26 -1.39 -17.67
CA ASP A 40 -5.82 -0.41 -18.69
C ASP A 40 -6.94 0.52 -19.21
N LYS A 41 -8.11 0.52 -18.59
CA LYS A 41 -9.16 1.47 -18.90
C LYS A 41 -8.92 2.79 -18.19
N GLN A 42 -9.71 3.79 -18.56
CA GLN A 42 -9.60 5.13 -18.01
C GLN A 42 -9.67 5.13 -16.49
N LEU A 43 -8.69 5.78 -15.86
CA LEU A 43 -8.67 6.03 -14.43
C LEU A 43 -9.43 7.32 -14.11
N THR A 44 -10.03 7.36 -12.93
CA THR A 44 -10.71 8.54 -12.41
C THR A 44 -10.17 8.88 -11.02
N LYS A 45 -10.33 10.13 -10.61
CA LYS A 45 -9.87 10.54 -9.27
C LYS A 45 -10.80 9.98 -8.21
N ASP A 46 -10.22 9.46 -7.13
CA ASP A 46 -10.94 9.02 -5.96
C ASP A 46 -11.27 10.20 -5.01
N SER A 47 -11.74 9.90 -3.80
CA SER A 47 -12.09 10.93 -2.81
C SER A 47 -10.90 11.77 -2.34
N GLN A 48 -9.68 11.31 -2.57
CA GLN A 48 -8.44 12.01 -2.24
C GLN A 48 -7.77 12.66 -3.45
N GLY A 49 -8.43 12.62 -4.62
CA GLY A 49 -7.88 13.16 -5.85
C GLY A 49 -6.80 12.28 -6.51
N ILE A 50 -6.69 11.03 -6.10
CA ILE A 50 -5.70 10.08 -6.63
C ILE A 50 -6.36 9.24 -7.71
N LEU A 51 -5.63 9.01 -8.81
CA LEU A 51 -6.14 8.20 -9.92
C LEU A 51 -6.34 6.75 -9.48
N ALA A 52 -7.51 6.20 -9.82
CA ALA A 52 -7.90 4.86 -9.49
C ALA A 52 -8.83 4.27 -10.56
N PRO A 53 -8.89 2.92 -10.69
CA PRO A 53 -9.83 2.28 -11.60
C PRO A 53 -11.28 2.50 -11.17
N ASN A 54 -12.21 2.22 -12.08
CA ASN A 54 -13.64 2.31 -11.79
C ASN A 54 -14.01 1.48 -10.55
N PRO A 55 -14.85 2.00 -9.65
CA PRO A 55 -15.28 1.25 -8.46
C PRO A 55 -15.97 -0.08 -8.77
N SER A 56 -16.58 -0.22 -9.95
CA SER A 56 -17.20 -1.48 -10.37
C SER A 56 -16.19 -2.63 -10.53
N LEU A 57 -14.90 -2.30 -10.59
CA LEU A 57 -13.81 -3.27 -10.71
C LEU A 57 -13.23 -3.67 -9.34
N GLU A 58 -13.94 -3.38 -8.26
CA GLU A 58 -13.52 -3.78 -6.91
C GLU A 58 -13.28 -5.28 -6.86
N ILE A 59 -12.15 -5.67 -6.24
CA ILE A 59 -11.80 -7.07 -6.02
C ILE A 59 -11.88 -7.42 -4.55
N ARG A 60 -12.02 -8.71 -4.26
CA ARG A 60 -12.05 -9.22 -2.89
C ARG A 60 -10.64 -9.58 -2.44
N TYR A 61 -10.45 -9.67 -1.12
CA TYR A 61 -9.15 -10.03 -0.54
C TYR A 61 -8.60 -11.35 -1.08
N GLU A 62 -9.47 -12.31 -1.43
CA GLU A 62 -9.06 -13.61 -1.97
C GLU A 62 -8.40 -13.51 -3.34
N GLU A 63 -8.63 -12.42 -4.06
CA GLU A 63 -8.08 -12.21 -5.41
C GLU A 63 -6.71 -11.53 -5.39
N ILE A 64 -6.20 -11.18 -4.20
CA ILE A 64 -4.96 -10.46 -4.04
C ILE A 64 -3.98 -11.29 -3.21
N SER A 65 -2.76 -11.47 -3.70
CA SER A 65 -1.75 -12.33 -3.04
C SER A 65 -0.75 -11.53 -2.22
N MET A 66 -0.60 -10.25 -2.52
CA MET A 66 0.39 -9.38 -1.88
C MET A 66 0.02 -7.94 -2.16
N ILE A 67 0.31 -7.05 -1.22
CA ILE A 67 0.17 -5.61 -1.44
C ILE A 67 1.48 -4.90 -1.15
N PHE A 68 1.82 -3.94 -2.02
CA PHE A 68 2.91 -3.01 -1.80
C PHE A 68 2.33 -1.66 -1.39
N ILE A 69 2.89 -1.06 -0.36
CA ILE A 69 2.46 0.26 0.11
C ILE A 69 3.64 1.22 0.23
N PRO A 70 3.41 2.52 0.02
CA PRO A 70 4.47 3.50 0.19
C PRO A 70 4.70 3.78 1.67
N CYS A 71 5.94 4.07 2.04
CA CYS A 71 6.31 4.41 3.41
C CYS A 71 7.15 5.68 3.43
N LEU A 72 6.88 6.58 4.37
CA LEU A 72 7.78 7.69 4.67
C LEU A 72 9.00 7.19 5.43
N SER A 73 8.79 6.22 6.33
CA SER A 73 9.85 5.56 7.07
C SER A 73 9.37 4.19 7.56
N VAL A 74 10.31 3.32 7.86
CA VAL A 74 10.05 2.03 8.52
C VAL A 74 11.19 1.75 9.48
N ASP A 75 10.90 1.16 10.63
CA ASP A 75 11.92 0.72 11.58
C ASP A 75 12.16 -0.79 11.49
N LYS A 76 13.11 -1.28 12.26
CA LYS A 76 13.46 -2.72 12.29
C LYS A 76 12.35 -3.60 12.88
N ASN A 77 11.37 -3.01 13.55
CA ASN A 77 10.19 -3.73 14.05
C ASN A 77 9.06 -3.74 13.02
N LEU A 78 9.33 -3.26 11.80
CA LEU A 78 8.38 -3.19 10.69
C LEU A 78 7.20 -2.23 10.97
N ILE A 79 7.41 -1.27 11.85
CA ILE A 79 6.45 -0.20 12.09
C ILE A 79 6.68 0.89 11.04
N ARG A 80 5.60 1.30 10.40
CA ARG A 80 5.61 2.23 9.29
C ARG A 80 5.17 3.62 9.72
N LEU A 81 5.83 4.63 9.19
CA LEU A 81 5.35 6.00 9.19
C LEU A 81 4.71 6.29 7.82
N GLY A 82 3.44 6.65 7.82
CA GLY A 82 2.71 7.05 6.63
C GLY A 82 2.35 8.53 6.66
N TYR A 83 1.51 8.94 5.71
CA TYR A 83 1.09 10.33 5.57
C TYR A 83 -0.01 10.78 6.54
N GLY A 84 -0.41 9.92 7.47
CA GLY A 84 -1.41 10.24 8.48
C GLY A 84 -2.86 10.05 8.07
N GLY A 85 -3.14 9.64 6.83
CA GLY A 85 -4.50 9.42 6.36
C GLY A 85 -5.19 8.21 6.98
N GLY A 86 -4.42 7.21 7.38
CA GLY A 86 -4.92 6.02 8.06
C GLY A 86 -5.65 5.02 7.17
N TYR A 87 -5.59 5.18 5.85
CA TYR A 87 -6.32 4.31 4.91
C TYR A 87 -5.84 2.86 4.94
N PHE A 88 -4.53 2.64 4.88
CA PHE A 88 -3.97 1.29 4.90
C PHE A 88 -4.13 0.65 6.28
N ASP A 89 -3.98 1.43 7.34
CA ASP A 89 -4.16 0.92 8.70
C ASP A 89 -5.60 0.47 8.91
N LYS A 90 -6.57 1.24 8.45
CA LYS A 90 -7.98 0.89 8.54
C LYS A 90 -8.31 -0.36 7.72
N LEU A 91 -7.76 -0.49 6.51
CA LEU A 91 -7.93 -1.69 5.69
C LEU A 91 -7.44 -2.92 6.44
N ARG A 92 -6.28 -2.83 7.08
CA ARG A 92 -5.64 -3.94 7.77
C ARG A 92 -6.21 -4.23 9.17
N GLU A 93 -7.17 -3.45 9.63
CA GLU A 93 -7.99 -3.82 10.80
C GLU A 93 -8.83 -5.07 10.49
N ASP A 94 -9.25 -5.23 9.24
CA ASP A 94 -9.92 -6.44 8.79
C ASP A 94 -8.93 -7.60 8.75
N LYS A 95 -9.25 -8.68 9.47
CA LYS A 95 -8.39 -9.87 9.60
C LYS A 95 -8.02 -10.46 8.25
N ASN A 96 -8.95 -10.48 7.30
CA ASN A 96 -8.69 -11.04 5.97
C ASN A 96 -7.64 -10.24 5.20
N TRP A 97 -7.73 -8.92 5.25
CA TRP A 97 -6.75 -8.03 4.63
C TRP A 97 -5.42 -8.04 5.39
N ARG A 98 -5.46 -8.13 6.72
CA ARG A 98 -4.25 -8.18 7.55
C ARG A 98 -3.41 -9.42 7.28
N ASN A 99 -4.03 -10.53 6.90
CA ASN A 99 -3.32 -11.77 6.59
C ASN A 99 -2.64 -11.76 5.21
N ILE A 100 -2.94 -10.79 4.36
CA ILE A 100 -2.25 -10.62 3.08
C ILE A 100 -0.87 -10.01 3.33
N PRO A 101 0.20 -10.58 2.76
CA PRO A 101 1.53 -9.98 2.87
C PRO A 101 1.53 -8.53 2.43
N CYS A 102 2.05 -7.65 3.28
CA CYS A 102 2.08 -6.20 3.06
C CYS A 102 3.53 -5.72 3.15
N ILE A 103 4.06 -5.30 2.01
CA ILE A 103 5.46 -4.93 1.85
C ILE A 103 5.57 -3.42 1.67
N GLY A 104 6.35 -2.77 2.52
CA GLY A 104 6.63 -1.34 2.39
C GLY A 104 7.71 -1.07 1.36
N LEU A 105 7.52 -0.02 0.55
CA LEU A 105 8.53 0.43 -0.41
C LEU A 105 9.01 1.82 -0.03
N LEU A 106 10.32 1.97 0.06
CA LEU A 106 10.95 3.25 0.40
C LEU A 106 12.42 3.23 -0.01
N THR A 107 13.05 4.40 0.00
CA THR A 107 14.50 4.50 -0.22
C THR A 107 15.24 4.14 1.06
N SER A 108 16.48 3.63 0.94
CA SER A 108 17.25 3.15 2.09
C SER A 108 17.52 4.21 3.15
N ASN A 109 17.64 5.48 2.77
CA ASN A 109 17.84 6.58 3.71
C ASN A 109 16.59 6.88 4.55
N CYS A 110 15.45 6.31 4.22
CA CYS A 110 14.21 6.46 4.99
C CYS A 110 13.99 5.32 5.99
N VAL A 111 14.83 4.30 5.99
CA VAL A 111 14.80 3.24 7.02
C VAL A 111 15.30 3.84 8.33
N SER A 112 14.45 3.81 9.35
CA SER A 112 14.77 4.41 10.65
C SER A 112 15.71 3.51 11.45
N LYS A 113 16.76 4.11 12.01
CA LYS A 113 17.69 3.43 12.93
C LYS A 113 17.17 3.35 14.35
N VAL A 114 16.10 4.08 14.65
CA VAL A 114 15.47 4.12 15.96
C VAL A 114 14.02 3.66 15.84
N PRO A 115 13.41 3.09 16.90
CA PRO A 115 12.02 2.71 16.86
C PRO A 115 11.12 3.90 16.55
N LEU A 116 10.15 3.69 15.65
CA LEU A 116 9.13 4.69 15.33
C LEU A 116 8.00 4.65 16.38
N PRO A 117 7.28 5.77 16.57
CA PRO A 117 6.12 5.78 17.45
C PRO A 117 5.12 4.71 17.01
N LYS A 118 4.65 3.93 17.98
CA LYS A 118 3.68 2.84 17.75
C LYS A 118 2.52 2.98 18.72
N ALA A 119 1.30 3.03 18.20
CA ALA A 119 0.08 2.86 18.98
C ALA A 119 -0.25 1.37 19.12
N ALA A 120 -1.08 1.03 20.10
CA ALA A 120 -1.44 -0.37 20.36
C ALA A 120 -2.16 -1.04 19.17
N TRP A 121 -2.83 -0.25 18.34
CA TRP A 121 -3.54 -0.72 17.14
C TRP A 121 -2.70 -0.75 15.86
N ASP A 122 -1.46 -0.28 15.90
CA ASP A 122 -0.58 -0.29 14.73
C ASP A 122 -0.16 -1.73 14.42
N ILE A 123 -0.30 -2.10 13.15
CA ILE A 123 -0.03 -3.45 12.66
C ILE A 123 1.28 -3.42 11.89
N PRO A 124 2.30 -4.19 12.33
CA PRO A 124 3.57 -4.26 11.60
C PRO A 124 3.39 -4.72 10.16
N LEU A 125 4.27 -4.26 9.27
CA LEU A 125 4.37 -4.76 7.92
C LEU A 125 4.89 -6.20 7.93
N THR A 126 4.72 -6.90 6.81
CA THR A 126 5.34 -8.22 6.60
C THR A 126 6.84 -8.06 6.29
N GLY A 127 7.20 -6.95 5.64
CA GLY A 127 8.57 -6.63 5.30
C GLY A 127 8.67 -5.31 4.58
N PHE A 128 9.87 -4.96 4.12
CA PHE A 128 10.08 -3.78 3.29
C PHE A 128 11.17 -4.03 2.24
N ILE A 129 11.15 -3.21 1.19
CA ILE A 129 12.13 -3.26 0.11
C ILE A 129 12.67 -1.85 -0.12
N THR A 130 13.99 -1.75 -0.24
CA THR A 130 14.67 -0.54 -0.66
C THR A 130 15.53 -0.85 -1.90
N GLU A 131 16.20 0.18 -2.46
CA GLU A 131 17.16 -0.02 -3.54
C GLU A 131 18.39 -0.83 -3.12
N LYS A 132 18.58 -1.07 -1.83
CA LYS A 132 19.75 -1.78 -1.27
C LYS A 132 19.43 -3.14 -0.68
N GLU A 133 18.20 -3.36 -0.20
CA GLU A 133 17.89 -4.59 0.53
C GLU A 133 16.42 -4.99 0.41
N ILE A 134 16.20 -6.27 0.64
CA ILE A 134 14.88 -6.87 0.85
C ILE A 134 14.88 -7.43 2.26
N SER A 135 13.95 -6.95 3.09
CA SER A 135 13.78 -7.41 4.46
C SER A 135 12.37 -7.96 4.63
N VAL A 136 12.26 -9.26 4.66
CA VAL A 136 10.96 -9.96 4.78
C VAL A 136 11.02 -11.02 5.87
#